data_95fe0e0d33b3e94308efa7c39d90b2ef
#
_entry.id   95fe0e0d33b3e94308efa7c39d90b2ef
#
_cell.length_a   1.000
_cell.length_b   1.000
_cell.length_c   1.000
_cell.angle_alpha   90.00
_cell.angle_beta   90.00
_cell.angle_gamma   90.00
#
_symmetry.space_group_name_H-M   'P 1'
#
loop_
_entity.id
_entity.type
_entity.pdbx_description
1 polymer ?
#
loop_
_entity_poly.entity_id
_entity_poly.type
_entity_poly.pdbx_seq_one_letter_code
_entity_poly.pdbx_strand_id
1 'polypeptide(L)'
;AFGAARPALTVAVALALVAVSIWGTTRIHVNNNLVAWFKNDSEIRIADTAMNQALGGTSLGYVVVDAGKAEFMKRPDAMRWIEGLQRRLETLPVVGKTFSVADYVKRINRVLHDDDASFDVVPATADTIGQYLFLFNMSAKPADLDNVVDPSFAKANLWVQMKTWDADAMRQVAAAVDAYAK
;
A
#
# COMPACT_ATOMS: atom_id res chain seq x y z
N ALA A 1 2.17 3.28 58.17
CA ALA A 1 3.22 3.87 59.00
C ALA A 1 4.63 3.87 58.34
N PHE A 2 4.94 2.94 57.40
CA PHE A 2 6.29 2.83 56.81
C PHE A 2 6.67 4.03 55.97
N GLY A 3 5.74 4.55 55.13
CA GLY A 3 5.99 5.71 54.26
C GLY A 3 6.25 7.02 54.98
N ALA A 4 5.64 7.21 56.18
CA ALA A 4 5.88 8.39 57.01
C ALA A 4 7.22 8.34 57.76
N ALA A 5 7.76 7.14 58.00
CA ALA A 5 9.05 6.94 58.69
C ALA A 5 10.27 7.18 57.76
N ARG A 6 10.10 7.04 56.44
CA ARG A 6 11.18 7.23 55.45
C ARG A 6 10.66 7.93 54.15
N PRO A 7 10.28 9.21 54.23
CA PRO A 7 9.61 9.92 53.14
C PRO A 7 10.49 10.00 51.86
N ALA A 8 11.78 10.23 52.01
CA ALA A 8 12.71 10.30 50.89
C ALA A 8 12.79 8.96 50.11
N LEU A 9 12.81 7.83 50.80
CA LEU A 9 12.82 6.50 50.19
C LEU A 9 11.51 6.24 49.41
N THR A 10 10.38 6.60 50.01
CA THR A 10 9.07 6.43 49.42
C THR A 10 8.96 7.21 48.12
N VAL A 11 9.41 8.49 48.12
CA VAL A 11 9.43 9.33 46.94
C VAL A 11 10.39 8.79 45.84
N ALA A 12 11.58 8.33 46.24
CA ALA A 12 12.55 7.74 45.31
C ALA A 12 11.99 6.47 44.62
N VAL A 13 11.33 5.61 45.36
CA VAL A 13 10.68 4.39 44.83
C VAL A 13 9.54 4.80 43.86
N ALA A 14 8.71 5.75 44.26
CA ALA A 14 7.63 6.22 43.39
C ALA A 14 8.17 6.81 42.06
N LEU A 15 9.21 7.64 42.11
CA LEU A 15 9.86 8.18 40.90
C LEU A 15 10.48 7.09 40.05
N ALA A 16 11.11 6.09 40.64
CA ALA A 16 11.67 4.94 39.93
C ALA A 16 10.57 4.15 39.18
N LEU A 17 9.43 3.90 39.85
CA LEU A 17 8.28 3.24 39.25
C LEU A 17 7.70 4.04 38.06
N VAL A 18 7.58 5.35 38.23
CA VAL A 18 7.12 6.24 37.13
C VAL A 18 8.09 6.20 35.96
N ALA A 19 9.40 6.27 36.22
CA ALA A 19 10.41 6.21 35.17
C ALA A 19 10.38 4.86 34.42
N VAL A 20 10.26 3.75 35.14
CA VAL A 20 10.12 2.42 34.53
C VAL A 20 8.82 2.32 33.73
N SER A 21 7.72 2.88 34.22
CA SER A 21 6.44 2.87 33.50
C SER A 21 6.51 3.68 32.20
N ILE A 22 7.10 4.87 32.24
CA ILE A 22 7.30 5.70 31.06
C ILE A 22 8.19 4.93 30.05
N TRP A 23 9.30 4.37 30.50
CA TRP A 23 10.18 3.57 29.65
C TRP A 23 9.45 2.35 29.06
N GLY A 24 8.63 1.65 29.85
CA GLY A 24 7.80 0.53 29.40
C GLY A 24 6.80 0.94 28.32
N THR A 25 6.16 2.11 28.50
CA THR A 25 5.18 2.64 27.54
C THR A 25 5.80 2.91 26.18
N THR A 26 7.05 3.39 26.13
CA THR A 26 7.76 3.63 24.85
C THR A 26 8.10 2.33 24.09
N ARG A 27 8.01 1.19 24.74
CA ARG A 27 8.25 -0.14 24.13
C ARG A 27 6.98 -0.83 23.64
N ILE A 28 5.82 -0.23 23.90
CA ILE A 28 4.54 -0.78 23.43
C ILE A 28 4.42 -0.53 21.94
N HIS A 29 4.46 -1.59 21.15
CA HIS A 29 4.13 -1.57 19.73
C HIS A 29 2.66 -1.93 19.55
N VAL A 30 1.87 -0.95 19.13
CA VAL A 30 0.48 -1.21 18.76
C VAL A 30 0.47 -1.88 17.40
N ASN A 31 0.16 -3.16 17.39
CA ASN A 31 0.04 -3.96 16.16
C ASN A 31 -1.32 -4.65 16.16
N ASN A 32 -2.11 -4.38 15.12
CA ASN A 32 -3.47 -4.91 14.98
C ASN A 32 -3.55 -6.01 13.91
N ASN A 33 -2.59 -6.92 13.91
CA ASN A 33 -2.63 -8.09 13.04
C ASN A 33 -3.61 -9.14 13.57
N LEU A 34 -4.82 -9.13 13.03
CA LEU A 34 -5.89 -10.05 13.45
C LEU A 34 -5.52 -11.53 13.24
N VAL A 35 -4.77 -11.83 12.17
CA VAL A 35 -4.33 -13.20 11.88
C VAL A 35 -3.35 -13.71 12.94
N ALA A 36 -2.54 -12.81 13.53
CA ALA A 36 -1.60 -13.16 14.58
C ALA A 36 -2.27 -13.56 15.91
N TRP A 37 -3.58 -13.30 16.09
CA TRP A 37 -4.33 -13.70 17.28
C TRP A 37 -4.68 -15.19 17.30
N PHE A 38 -4.65 -15.83 16.12
CA PHE A 38 -4.88 -17.27 16.03
C PHE A 38 -3.60 -18.06 16.33
N LYS A 39 -3.76 -19.29 16.82
CA LYS A 39 -2.62 -20.19 17.06
C LYS A 39 -1.89 -20.47 15.74
N ASN A 40 -0.59 -20.72 15.82
CA ASN A 40 0.27 -20.95 14.65
C ASN A 40 -0.15 -22.17 13.80
N ASP A 41 -0.78 -23.16 14.44
CA ASP A 41 -1.28 -24.40 13.83
C ASP A 41 -2.75 -24.31 13.40
N SER A 42 -3.39 -23.15 13.53
CA SER A 42 -4.77 -22.97 13.08
C SER A 42 -4.87 -22.93 11.56
N GLU A 43 -5.96 -23.45 11.03
CA GLU A 43 -6.25 -23.44 9.58
C GLU A 43 -6.18 -22.02 8.99
N ILE A 44 -6.62 -21.01 9.73
CA ILE A 44 -6.57 -19.59 9.32
C ILE A 44 -5.12 -19.12 9.11
N ARG A 45 -4.21 -19.45 10.04
CA ARG A 45 -2.78 -19.09 9.93
C ARG A 45 -2.10 -19.83 8.78
N ILE A 46 -2.41 -21.11 8.61
CA ILE A 46 -1.89 -21.93 7.53
C ILE A 46 -2.37 -21.40 6.18
N ALA A 47 -3.68 -21.11 6.06
CA ALA A 47 -4.27 -20.56 4.85
C ALA A 47 -3.69 -19.18 4.51
N ASP A 48 -3.59 -18.26 5.49
CA ASP A 48 -3.00 -16.93 5.29
C ASP A 48 -1.55 -17.03 4.80
N THR A 49 -0.76 -17.92 5.40
CA THR A 49 0.63 -18.14 4.99
C THR A 49 0.71 -18.65 3.55
N ALA A 50 -0.11 -19.63 3.19
CA ALA A 50 -0.15 -20.18 1.83
C ALA A 50 -0.61 -19.12 0.81
N MET A 51 -1.65 -18.35 1.13
CA MET A 51 -2.14 -17.27 0.28
C MET A 51 -1.10 -16.15 0.11
N ASN A 52 -0.42 -15.75 1.19
CA ASN A 52 0.65 -14.75 1.13
C ASN A 52 1.79 -15.18 0.20
N GLN A 53 2.14 -16.45 0.23
CA GLN A 53 3.18 -17.00 -0.67
C GLN A 53 2.72 -17.07 -2.12
N ALA A 54 1.47 -17.50 -2.36
CA ALA A 54 0.94 -17.71 -3.71
C ALA A 54 0.50 -16.41 -4.40
N LEU A 55 -0.07 -15.47 -3.66
CA LEU A 55 -0.71 -14.26 -4.21
C LEU A 55 0.14 -12.99 -4.04
N GLY A 56 1.25 -13.08 -3.33
CA GLY A 56 2.10 -11.91 -3.04
C GLY A 56 1.59 -11.03 -1.89
N GLY A 57 0.59 -11.48 -1.13
CA GLY A 57 0.07 -10.78 0.04
C GLY A 57 -1.43 -10.95 0.23
N THR A 58 -1.89 -10.85 1.47
CA THR A 58 -3.32 -10.97 1.84
C THR A 58 -3.88 -9.65 2.38
N SER A 59 -3.03 -8.67 2.67
CA SER A 59 -3.42 -7.34 3.15
C SER A 59 -3.44 -6.33 2.00
N LEU A 60 -4.53 -5.57 1.86
CA LEU A 60 -4.67 -4.54 0.84
C LEU A 60 -4.57 -3.15 1.47
N GLY A 61 -3.68 -2.33 0.93
CA GLY A 61 -3.61 -0.90 1.13
C GLY A 61 -3.90 -0.15 -0.17
N TYR A 62 -4.31 1.09 -0.04
CA TYR A 62 -4.60 1.96 -1.17
C TYR A 62 -3.82 3.26 -1.05
N VAL A 63 -3.17 3.66 -2.14
CA VAL A 63 -2.52 4.97 -2.27
C VAL A 63 -3.30 5.76 -3.31
N VAL A 64 -3.94 6.85 -2.89
CA VAL A 64 -4.66 7.73 -3.80
C VAL A 64 -3.72 8.84 -4.27
N VAL A 65 -3.52 8.90 -5.58
CA VAL A 65 -2.77 9.97 -6.25
C VAL A 65 -3.78 10.96 -6.79
N ASP A 66 -3.82 12.16 -6.21
CA ASP A 66 -4.75 13.22 -6.60
C ASP A 66 -3.99 14.38 -7.28
N ALA A 67 -4.24 14.58 -8.56
CA ALA A 67 -3.65 15.69 -9.31
C ALA A 67 -4.48 16.98 -9.24
N GLY A 68 -5.69 16.94 -8.70
CA GLY A 68 -6.60 18.09 -8.62
C GLY A 68 -7.08 18.64 -9.96
N LYS A 69 -6.78 17.97 -11.08
CA LYS A 69 -7.09 18.41 -12.44
C LYS A 69 -7.64 17.24 -13.26
N ALA A 70 -8.83 17.44 -13.85
CA ALA A 70 -9.43 16.46 -14.76
C ALA A 70 -8.49 16.10 -15.92
N GLU A 71 -8.63 14.87 -16.40
CA GLU A 71 -7.85 14.29 -17.50
C GLU A 71 -6.34 14.14 -17.25
N PHE A 72 -5.86 14.52 -16.05
CA PHE A 72 -4.43 14.51 -15.75
C PHE A 72 -3.87 13.08 -15.77
N MET A 73 -4.66 12.10 -15.32
CA MET A 73 -4.23 10.70 -15.27
C MET A 73 -4.14 10.05 -16.67
N LYS A 74 -4.63 10.69 -17.74
CA LYS A 74 -4.40 10.24 -19.12
C LYS A 74 -3.04 10.67 -19.69
N ARG A 75 -2.29 11.46 -18.96
CA ARG A 75 -0.97 11.93 -19.42
C ARG A 75 0.09 10.83 -19.27
N PRO A 76 0.98 10.66 -20.26
CA PRO A 76 2.06 9.67 -20.19
C PRO A 76 3.02 9.87 -19.02
N ASP A 77 3.30 11.14 -18.66
CA ASP A 77 4.16 11.47 -17.53
C ASP A 77 3.52 11.06 -16.17
N ALA A 78 2.22 11.30 -16.01
CA ALA A 78 1.47 10.86 -14.83
C ALA A 78 1.46 9.32 -14.68
N MET A 79 1.20 8.61 -15.79
CA MET A 79 1.23 7.15 -15.82
C MET A 79 2.62 6.58 -15.48
N ARG A 80 3.69 7.16 -16.04
CA ARG A 80 5.07 6.76 -15.72
C ARG A 80 5.46 7.08 -14.28
N TRP A 81 4.96 8.17 -13.74
CA TRP A 81 5.16 8.51 -12.34
C TRP A 81 4.51 7.46 -11.42
N ILE A 82 3.26 7.06 -11.71
CA ILE A 82 2.57 5.98 -10.98
C ILE A 82 3.36 4.67 -11.10
N GLU A 83 3.79 4.29 -12.31
CA GLU A 83 4.61 3.10 -12.53
C GLU A 83 5.93 3.14 -11.75
N GLY A 84 6.58 4.30 -11.69
CA GLY A 84 7.79 4.50 -10.89
C GLY A 84 7.54 4.32 -9.39
N LEU A 85 6.41 4.83 -8.89
CA LEU A 85 5.99 4.62 -7.51
C LEU A 85 5.73 3.13 -7.24
N GLN A 86 5.04 2.42 -8.14
CA GLN A 86 4.83 0.97 -8.03
C GLN A 86 6.15 0.22 -7.88
N ARG A 87 7.10 0.45 -8.79
CA ARG A 87 8.43 -0.15 -8.74
C ARG A 87 9.14 0.16 -7.43
N ARG A 88 9.02 1.40 -6.93
CA ARG A 88 9.62 1.79 -5.65
C ARG A 88 8.99 1.02 -4.48
N LEU A 89 7.66 0.89 -4.44
CA LEU A 89 6.97 0.16 -3.38
C LEU A 89 7.28 -1.33 -3.41
N GLU A 90 7.40 -1.94 -4.58
CA GLU A 90 7.75 -3.35 -4.75
C GLU A 90 9.18 -3.70 -4.31
N THR A 91 10.05 -2.71 -4.09
CA THR A 91 11.35 -2.95 -3.45
C THR A 91 11.24 -3.19 -1.94
N LEU A 92 10.10 -2.88 -1.33
CA LEU A 92 9.89 -3.10 0.11
C LEU A 92 9.58 -4.57 0.39
N PRO A 93 10.27 -5.21 1.35
CA PRO A 93 10.04 -6.63 1.66
C PRO A 93 8.61 -6.95 2.09
N VAL A 94 7.89 -5.96 2.65
CA VAL A 94 6.51 -6.06 3.13
C VAL A 94 5.48 -5.98 2.01
N VAL A 95 5.86 -5.49 0.83
CA VAL A 95 5.02 -5.40 -0.36
C VAL A 95 5.24 -6.63 -1.23
N GLY A 96 4.18 -7.24 -1.69
CA GLY A 96 4.25 -8.37 -2.59
C GLY A 96 3.95 -8.01 -4.04
N LYS A 97 2.95 -7.15 -4.24
CA LYS A 97 2.53 -6.70 -5.57
C LYS A 97 1.83 -5.35 -5.46
N THR A 98 1.93 -4.58 -6.54
CA THR A 98 1.13 -3.36 -6.72
C THR A 98 0.30 -3.46 -8.00
N PHE A 99 -0.75 -2.65 -8.10
CA PHE A 99 -1.60 -2.60 -9.27
C PHE A 99 -2.25 -1.22 -9.42
N SER A 100 -2.29 -0.68 -10.63
CA SER A 100 -2.83 0.64 -10.93
C SER A 100 -3.44 0.73 -12.32
N VAL A 101 -3.98 1.88 -12.67
CA VAL A 101 -4.45 2.18 -14.03
C VAL A 101 -3.34 2.06 -15.08
N ALA A 102 -2.08 2.29 -14.72
CA ALA A 102 -0.95 2.13 -15.63
C ALA A 102 -0.78 0.68 -16.11
N ASP A 103 -1.09 -0.30 -15.26
CA ASP A 103 -1.01 -1.72 -15.64
C ASP A 103 -2.10 -2.10 -16.66
N TYR A 104 -3.31 -1.53 -16.53
CA TYR A 104 -4.34 -1.69 -17.55
C TYR A 104 -3.88 -1.13 -18.90
N VAL A 105 -3.37 0.10 -18.92
CA VAL A 105 -2.92 0.77 -20.15
C VAL A 105 -1.78 -0.01 -20.82
N LYS A 106 -0.80 -0.48 -20.06
CA LYS A 106 0.31 -1.31 -20.55
C LYS A 106 -0.19 -2.62 -21.12
N ARG A 107 -1.09 -3.29 -20.38
CA ARG A 107 -1.66 -4.58 -20.83
C ARG A 107 -2.44 -4.42 -22.14
N ILE A 108 -3.24 -3.38 -22.26
CA ILE A 108 -3.98 -3.08 -23.50
C ILE A 108 -3.00 -2.80 -24.65
N ASN A 109 -1.98 -1.97 -24.40
CA ASN A 109 -0.96 -1.67 -25.39
C ASN A 109 -0.31 -2.95 -25.93
N ARG A 110 0.09 -3.84 -25.03
CA ARG A 110 0.68 -5.13 -25.39
C ARG A 110 -0.28 -6.02 -26.19
N VAL A 111 -1.53 -6.15 -25.75
CA VAL A 111 -2.53 -7.00 -26.42
C VAL A 111 -2.84 -6.50 -27.82
N LEU A 112 -2.91 -5.19 -28.03
CA LEU A 112 -3.15 -4.60 -29.36
C LEU A 112 -1.96 -4.70 -30.31
N HIS A 113 -0.80 -5.13 -29.81
CA HIS A 113 0.41 -5.40 -30.57
C HIS A 113 0.78 -6.90 -30.53
N ASP A 114 -0.21 -7.77 -30.76
CA ASP A 114 -0.04 -9.22 -30.86
C ASP A 114 0.63 -9.87 -29.65
N ASP A 115 0.39 -9.30 -28.46
CA ASP A 115 0.97 -9.72 -27.17
C ASP A 115 2.52 -9.63 -27.12
N ASP A 116 3.12 -8.78 -27.98
CA ASP A 116 4.56 -8.54 -27.94
C ASP A 116 4.97 -7.83 -26.64
N ALA A 117 5.91 -8.43 -25.91
CA ALA A 117 6.41 -7.93 -24.64
C ALA A 117 7.10 -6.56 -24.73
N SER A 118 7.59 -6.16 -25.89
CA SER A 118 8.19 -4.84 -26.09
C SER A 118 7.18 -3.70 -25.95
N PHE A 119 5.89 -4.00 -26.13
CA PHE A 119 4.78 -3.06 -25.95
C PHE A 119 4.16 -3.07 -24.54
N ASP A 120 4.75 -3.80 -23.58
CA ASP A 120 4.35 -3.71 -22.15
C ASP A 120 4.89 -2.42 -21.50
N VAL A 121 4.57 -1.31 -22.10
CA VAL A 121 5.04 0.03 -21.74
C VAL A 121 3.90 1.06 -21.82
N VAL A 122 4.03 2.15 -21.06
CA VAL A 122 3.10 3.28 -21.14
C VAL A 122 3.22 3.95 -22.51
N PRO A 123 2.12 4.12 -23.28
CA PRO A 123 2.13 4.81 -24.55
C PRO A 123 2.71 6.22 -24.49
N ALA A 124 3.21 6.71 -25.62
CA ALA A 124 3.89 8.00 -25.69
C ALA A 124 2.93 9.20 -25.64
N THR A 125 1.64 9.02 -26.01
CA THR A 125 0.68 10.12 -26.13
C THR A 125 -0.55 9.94 -25.24
N ALA A 126 -1.09 11.06 -24.77
CA ALA A 126 -2.32 11.07 -23.98
C ALA A 126 -3.54 10.57 -24.78
N ASP A 127 -3.58 10.85 -26.08
CA ASP A 127 -4.66 10.41 -26.97
C ASP A 127 -4.71 8.88 -27.06
N THR A 128 -3.56 8.23 -27.20
CA THR A 128 -3.48 6.76 -27.21
C THR A 128 -3.94 6.17 -25.89
N ILE A 129 -3.50 6.74 -24.77
CA ILE A 129 -3.95 6.32 -23.42
C ILE A 129 -5.46 6.49 -23.30
N GLY A 130 -6.00 7.63 -23.72
CA GLY A 130 -7.44 7.90 -23.71
C GLY A 130 -8.24 6.90 -24.54
N GLN A 131 -7.75 6.54 -25.73
CA GLN A 131 -8.37 5.53 -26.59
C GLN A 131 -8.35 4.13 -25.95
N TYR A 132 -7.26 3.75 -25.31
CA TYR A 132 -7.16 2.45 -24.61
C TYR A 132 -8.11 2.36 -23.42
N LEU A 133 -8.20 3.42 -22.63
CA LEU A 133 -9.13 3.46 -21.49
C LEU A 133 -10.60 3.48 -21.96
N PHE A 134 -10.89 4.16 -23.08
CA PHE A 134 -12.21 4.13 -23.70
C PHE A 134 -12.56 2.72 -24.23
N LEU A 135 -11.62 2.07 -24.93
CA LEU A 135 -11.80 0.70 -25.41
C LEU A 135 -12.03 -0.27 -24.26
N PHE A 136 -11.29 -0.13 -23.18
CA PHE A 136 -11.47 -0.93 -21.98
C PHE A 136 -12.87 -0.74 -21.37
N ASN A 137 -13.30 0.51 -21.23
CA ASN A 137 -14.62 0.83 -20.68
C ASN A 137 -15.78 0.28 -21.52
N MET A 138 -15.59 0.16 -22.85
CA MET A 138 -16.58 -0.48 -23.74
C MET A 138 -16.57 -2.01 -23.67
N SER A 139 -15.43 -2.61 -23.36
CA SER A 139 -15.21 -4.07 -23.45
C SER A 139 -15.31 -4.78 -22.10
N ALA A 140 -15.05 -4.06 -21.01
CA ALA A 140 -15.07 -4.57 -19.63
C ALA A 140 -16.26 -3.98 -18.83
N LYS A 141 -16.39 -4.42 -17.59
CA LYS A 141 -17.36 -3.78 -16.69
C LYS A 141 -16.80 -2.40 -16.28
N PRO A 142 -17.60 -1.31 -16.42
CA PRO A 142 -17.15 0.04 -16.01
C PRO A 142 -16.60 0.09 -14.58
N ALA A 143 -17.19 -0.69 -13.66
CA ALA A 143 -16.73 -0.80 -12.28
C ALA A 143 -15.28 -1.26 -12.12
N ASP A 144 -14.71 -1.96 -13.10
CA ASP A 144 -13.32 -2.40 -13.03
C ASP A 144 -12.34 -1.22 -13.18
N LEU A 145 -12.71 -0.24 -14.00
CA LEU A 145 -11.92 0.99 -14.16
C LEU A 145 -12.10 1.94 -12.96
N ASP A 146 -13.32 2.05 -12.43
CA ASP A 146 -13.64 2.90 -11.29
C ASP A 146 -12.85 2.53 -10.02
N ASN A 147 -12.35 1.30 -9.93
CA ASN A 147 -11.52 0.85 -8.83
C ASN A 147 -10.09 1.45 -8.85
N VAL A 148 -9.61 1.89 -10.01
CA VAL A 148 -8.22 2.34 -10.21
C VAL A 148 -8.11 3.78 -10.67
N VAL A 149 -9.19 4.40 -11.17
CA VAL A 149 -9.22 5.80 -11.57
C VAL A 149 -10.62 6.37 -11.41
N ASP A 150 -10.73 7.62 -11.04
CA ASP A 150 -12.02 8.30 -10.94
C ASP A 150 -12.60 8.66 -12.32
N PRO A 151 -13.92 8.88 -12.45
CA PRO A 151 -14.55 9.19 -13.75
C PRO A 151 -14.03 10.45 -14.43
N SER A 152 -13.46 11.39 -13.67
CA SER A 152 -12.86 12.62 -14.20
C SER A 152 -11.40 12.46 -14.61
N PHE A 153 -10.78 11.31 -14.34
CA PHE A 153 -9.35 11.06 -14.53
C PHE A 153 -8.44 12.08 -13.81
N ALA A 154 -8.93 12.63 -12.70
CA ALA A 154 -8.17 13.52 -11.83
C ALA A 154 -7.40 12.75 -10.76
N LYS A 155 -7.90 11.58 -10.37
CA LYS A 155 -7.34 10.74 -9.30
C LYS A 155 -7.10 9.34 -9.80
N ALA A 156 -5.99 8.75 -9.33
CA ALA A 156 -5.71 7.34 -9.53
C ALA A 156 -5.58 6.63 -8.18
N ASN A 157 -6.06 5.40 -8.12
CA ASN A 157 -5.95 4.54 -6.98
C ASN A 157 -4.91 3.45 -7.26
N LEU A 158 -3.81 3.48 -6.52
CA LEU A 158 -2.77 2.47 -6.55
C LEU A 158 -3.04 1.44 -5.45
N TRP A 159 -3.28 0.21 -5.82
CA TRP A 159 -3.44 -0.92 -4.92
C TRP A 159 -2.08 -1.44 -4.50
N VAL A 160 -1.88 -1.60 -3.21
CA VAL A 160 -0.65 -2.15 -2.63
C VAL A 160 -1.01 -3.41 -1.86
N GLN A 161 -0.60 -4.54 -2.39
CA GLN A 161 -0.81 -5.84 -1.76
C GLN A 161 0.37 -6.14 -0.83
N MET A 162 0.09 -6.20 0.47
CA MET A 162 1.11 -6.39 1.51
C MET A 162 1.06 -7.82 2.06
N LYS A 163 2.21 -8.32 2.45
CA LYS A 163 2.40 -9.68 3.01
C LYS A 163 1.99 -9.79 4.47
N THR A 164 1.67 -8.68 5.10
CA THR A 164 1.31 -8.63 6.52
C THR A 164 0.30 -7.52 6.79
N TRP A 165 -0.47 -7.70 7.86
CA TRP A 165 -1.42 -6.72 8.40
C TRP A 165 -0.79 -5.80 9.45
N ASP A 166 0.51 -5.85 9.62
CA ASP A 166 1.21 -5.09 10.65
C ASP A 166 1.19 -3.59 10.38
N ALA A 167 0.91 -2.80 11.43
CA ALA A 167 0.91 -1.35 11.34
C ALA A 167 2.29 -0.78 10.93
N ASP A 168 3.38 -1.49 11.27
CA ASP A 168 4.73 -1.12 10.84
C ASP A 168 4.92 -1.24 9.33
N ALA A 169 4.32 -2.24 8.68
CA ALA A 169 4.33 -2.38 7.24
C ALA A 169 3.60 -1.21 6.57
N MET A 170 2.45 -0.82 7.10
CA MET A 170 1.71 0.35 6.60
C MET A 170 2.53 1.65 6.73
N ARG A 171 3.24 1.84 7.85
CA ARG A 171 4.13 3.00 8.03
C ARG A 171 5.31 3.01 7.05
N GLN A 172 5.88 1.85 6.75
CA GLN A 172 6.95 1.73 5.74
C GLN A 172 6.46 2.12 4.35
N VAL A 173 5.27 1.64 3.94
CA VAL A 173 4.64 2.01 2.68
C VAL A 173 4.37 3.51 2.63
N ALA A 174 3.74 4.08 3.66
CA ALA A 174 3.45 5.52 3.73
C ALA A 174 4.74 6.36 3.63
N ALA A 175 5.78 6.01 4.39
CA ALA A 175 7.06 6.70 4.33
C ALA A 175 7.73 6.62 2.95
N ALA A 176 7.60 5.49 2.24
CA ALA A 176 8.13 5.33 0.89
C ALA A 176 7.36 6.18 -0.14
N VAL A 177 6.03 6.27 0.00
CA VAL A 177 5.18 7.15 -0.82
C VAL A 177 5.56 8.61 -0.60
N ASP A 178 5.65 9.06 0.66
CA ASP A 178 6.03 10.43 1.01
C ASP A 178 7.44 10.80 0.50
N ALA A 179 8.37 9.85 0.53
CA ALA A 179 9.71 10.07 0.02
C ALA A 179 9.77 10.15 -1.51
N TYR A 180 8.87 9.45 -2.21
CA TYR A 180 8.79 9.46 -3.67
C TYR A 180 8.05 10.69 -4.21
N ALA A 181 7.08 11.23 -3.45
CA ALA A 181 6.26 12.38 -3.84
C ALA A 181 6.98 13.74 -3.67
N LYS A 182 8.13 13.78 -3.00
CA LYS A 182 8.99 14.99 -2.82
C LYS A 182 9.92 15.21 -4.00
#